data_8532cbeac05dd5913b9f99f903444669
#
_entry.id   8532cbeac05dd5913b9f99f903444669
#
_cell.length_a   1.000
_cell.length_b   1.000
_cell.length_c   1.000
_cell.angle_alpha   90.00
_cell.angle_beta   90.00
_cell.angle_gamma   90.00
#
_symmetry.space_group_name_H-M   'P 1'
#
loop_
_entity.id
_entity.type
_entity.pdbx_description
1 polymer ?
#
loop_
_entity_poly.entity_id
_entity_poly.type
_entity_poly.pdbx_seq_one_letter_code
_entity_poly.pdbx_strand_id
1 'polypeptide(L)'
;MNKRIVHDALILTAFTLVLGFILALVQGITAEPIDKANKAAAQKAYQAVFLDAKSFEKYDYDAEEADKLVSDAGYKDTIDDIETALDSNKETLGYVITVTAKDGSQGSITFSVGIKNDGTVNGYSITSISETPGLGMKAEEADFYKQFENKKVDKFDVVKATPSKDDEIEAITGSTITSKAMANGCNAAITYFQNKLQGGAN
;
A
#
# COMPACT_ATOMS: atom_id res chain seq x y z
N MET A 1 52.21 -16.69 0.85
CA MET A 1 50.81 -16.67 1.27
C MET A 1 50.58 -17.82 2.24
N ASN A 2 50.02 -17.59 3.41
CA ASN A 2 49.93 -18.61 4.48
C ASN A 2 48.91 -19.69 4.07
N LYS A 3 49.34 -20.96 4.01
CA LYS A 3 48.47 -22.09 3.56
C LYS A 3 47.14 -22.17 4.35
N ARG A 4 47.17 -21.80 5.63
CA ARG A 4 45.95 -21.75 6.46
C ARG A 4 44.95 -20.72 5.97
N ILE A 5 45.41 -19.52 5.63
CA ILE A 5 44.53 -18.43 5.12
C ILE A 5 43.86 -18.87 3.80
N VAL A 6 44.60 -19.51 2.90
CA VAL A 6 44.03 -20.02 1.65
C VAL A 6 43.01 -21.14 1.89
N HIS A 7 43.30 -22.03 2.79
CA HIS A 7 42.39 -23.12 3.16
C HIS A 7 41.08 -22.57 3.77
N ASP A 8 41.20 -21.65 4.73
CA ASP A 8 40.03 -21.04 5.38
C ASP A 8 39.20 -20.22 4.40
N ALA A 9 39.84 -19.49 3.48
CA ALA A 9 39.17 -18.75 2.40
C ALA A 9 38.40 -19.70 1.44
N LEU A 10 38.97 -20.83 1.09
CA LEU A 10 38.31 -21.84 0.25
C LEU A 10 37.11 -22.48 0.92
N ILE A 11 37.19 -22.77 2.22
CA ILE A 11 36.07 -23.29 3.00
C ILE A 11 34.95 -22.25 3.03
N LEU A 12 35.26 -20.99 3.36
CA LEU A 12 34.24 -19.91 3.40
C LEU A 12 33.58 -19.72 2.04
N THR A 13 34.38 -19.74 0.96
CA THR A 13 33.84 -19.65 -0.42
C THR A 13 32.92 -20.83 -0.73
N ALA A 14 33.29 -22.05 -0.37
CA ALA A 14 32.44 -23.22 -0.58
C ALA A 14 31.12 -23.11 0.18
N PHE A 15 31.17 -22.69 1.44
CA PHE A 15 29.95 -22.45 2.22
C PHE A 15 29.02 -21.36 1.61
N THR A 16 29.58 -20.25 1.19
CA THR A 16 28.79 -19.18 0.57
C THR A 16 28.15 -19.59 -0.76
N LEU A 17 28.88 -20.40 -1.57
CA LEU A 17 28.32 -20.93 -2.81
C LEU A 17 27.17 -21.92 -2.55
N VAL A 18 27.34 -22.84 -1.58
CA VAL A 18 26.28 -23.79 -1.22
C VAL A 18 25.06 -23.10 -0.66
N LEU A 19 25.24 -22.13 0.25
CA LEU A 19 24.13 -21.36 0.80
C LEU A 19 23.42 -20.50 -0.27
N GLY A 20 24.19 -19.86 -1.14
CA GLY A 20 23.63 -19.10 -2.26
C GLY A 20 22.83 -19.98 -3.22
N PHE A 21 23.31 -21.17 -3.51
CA PHE A 21 22.61 -22.14 -4.34
C PHE A 21 21.29 -22.62 -3.71
N ILE A 22 21.32 -22.96 -2.40
CA ILE A 22 20.11 -23.35 -1.66
C ILE A 22 19.09 -22.22 -1.66
N LEU A 23 19.50 -20.97 -1.38
CA LEU A 23 18.62 -19.81 -1.40
C LEU A 23 17.99 -19.58 -2.79
N ALA A 24 18.78 -19.70 -3.85
CA ALA A 24 18.29 -19.57 -5.22
C ALA A 24 17.26 -20.67 -5.58
N LEU A 25 17.49 -21.92 -5.15
CA LEU A 25 16.52 -22.99 -5.33
C LEU A 25 15.21 -22.72 -4.58
N VAL A 26 15.30 -22.32 -3.31
CA VAL A 26 14.10 -21.99 -2.50
C VAL A 26 13.33 -20.85 -3.16
N GLN A 27 14.01 -19.79 -3.57
CA GLN A 27 13.39 -18.67 -4.26
C GLN A 27 12.68 -19.10 -5.56
N GLY A 28 13.35 -19.95 -6.38
CA GLY A 28 12.75 -20.45 -7.61
C GLY A 28 11.47 -21.26 -7.40
N ILE A 29 11.39 -22.04 -6.30
CA ILE A 29 10.21 -22.84 -5.97
C ILE A 29 9.09 -21.98 -5.35
N THR A 30 9.45 -20.96 -4.58
CA THR A 30 8.49 -20.16 -3.81
C THR A 30 7.99 -18.91 -4.54
N ALA A 31 8.67 -18.46 -5.59
CA ALA A 31 8.31 -17.24 -6.31
C ALA A 31 6.88 -17.28 -6.90
N GLU A 32 6.53 -18.36 -7.59
CA GLU A 32 5.20 -18.50 -8.22
C GLU A 32 4.05 -18.59 -7.19
N PRO A 33 4.13 -19.42 -6.13
CA PRO A 33 3.14 -19.42 -5.05
C PRO A 33 2.99 -18.05 -4.37
N ILE A 34 4.08 -17.32 -4.13
CA ILE A 34 4.07 -16.01 -3.52
C ILE A 34 3.36 -15.00 -4.45
N ASP A 35 3.68 -14.98 -5.75
CA ASP A 35 3.03 -14.10 -6.72
C ASP A 35 1.51 -14.35 -6.78
N LYS A 36 1.09 -15.63 -6.81
CA LYS A 36 -0.34 -15.99 -6.78
C LYS A 36 -1.02 -15.52 -5.49
N ALA A 37 -0.36 -15.69 -4.34
CA ALA A 37 -0.90 -15.23 -3.07
C ALA A 37 -1.04 -13.70 -3.02
N ASN A 38 -0.04 -12.98 -3.50
CA ASN A 38 -0.05 -11.51 -3.56
C ASN A 38 -1.16 -10.99 -4.49
N LYS A 39 -1.32 -11.59 -5.67
CA LYS A 39 -2.42 -11.23 -6.60
C LYS A 39 -3.79 -11.50 -5.97
N ALA A 40 -3.95 -12.62 -5.28
CA ALA A 40 -5.20 -12.94 -4.60
C ALA A 40 -5.48 -11.98 -3.43
N ALA A 41 -4.46 -11.56 -2.69
CA ALA A 41 -4.57 -10.57 -1.63
C ALA A 41 -4.94 -9.19 -2.19
N ALA A 42 -4.30 -8.75 -3.29
CA ALA A 42 -4.63 -7.52 -3.99
C ALA A 42 -6.09 -7.49 -4.46
N GLN A 43 -6.56 -8.56 -5.14
CA GLN A 43 -7.95 -8.64 -5.58
C GLN A 43 -8.96 -8.58 -4.43
N LYS A 44 -8.65 -9.21 -3.29
CA LYS A 44 -9.48 -9.08 -2.08
C LYS A 44 -9.49 -7.65 -1.54
N ALA A 45 -8.35 -6.99 -1.55
CA ALA A 45 -8.24 -5.59 -1.13
C ALA A 45 -9.05 -4.68 -2.05
N TYR A 46 -8.98 -4.87 -3.37
CA TYR A 46 -9.78 -4.12 -4.34
C TYR A 46 -11.28 -4.30 -4.09
N GLN A 47 -11.72 -5.54 -3.91
CA GLN A 47 -13.12 -5.83 -3.62
C GLN A 47 -13.57 -5.28 -2.26
N ALA A 48 -12.69 -5.18 -1.28
CA ALA A 48 -13.01 -4.61 0.02
C ALA A 48 -13.29 -3.11 -0.05
N VAL A 49 -12.60 -2.38 -0.94
CA VAL A 49 -12.79 -0.92 -1.11
C VAL A 49 -13.83 -0.56 -2.18
N PHE A 50 -14.25 -1.53 -3.01
CA PHE A 50 -15.33 -1.37 -3.99
C PHE A 50 -16.24 -2.59 -3.99
N LEU A 51 -17.17 -2.67 -3.03
CA LEU A 51 -18.09 -3.80 -2.89
C LEU A 51 -19.02 -3.98 -4.10
N ASP A 52 -19.36 -2.87 -4.78
CA ASP A 52 -20.26 -2.86 -5.93
C ASP A 52 -19.54 -3.17 -7.27
N ALA A 53 -18.21 -3.15 -7.30
CA ALA A 53 -17.45 -3.46 -8.50
C ALA A 53 -17.57 -4.96 -8.87
N LYS A 54 -17.70 -5.22 -10.17
CA LYS A 54 -17.78 -6.58 -10.75
C LYS A 54 -16.46 -7.01 -11.36
N SER A 55 -15.65 -6.06 -11.82
CA SER A 55 -14.31 -6.30 -12.34
C SER A 55 -13.40 -5.14 -12.06
N PHE A 56 -12.10 -5.42 -12.10
CA PHE A 56 -11.04 -4.44 -12.01
C PHE A 56 -10.18 -4.58 -13.26
N GLU A 57 -9.89 -3.46 -13.91
CA GLU A 57 -9.05 -3.42 -15.09
C GLU A 57 -7.86 -2.50 -14.82
N LYS A 58 -6.65 -2.99 -15.19
CA LYS A 58 -5.43 -2.24 -14.96
C LYS A 58 -5.48 -0.89 -15.65
N TYR A 59 -5.20 0.17 -14.90
CA TYR A 59 -5.03 1.51 -15.42
C TYR A 59 -3.57 1.73 -15.78
N ASP A 60 -3.30 2.16 -17.01
CA ASP A 60 -1.93 2.43 -17.47
C ASP A 60 -1.51 3.83 -17.02
N TYR A 61 -0.42 3.92 -16.27
CA TYR A 61 0.11 5.17 -15.72
C TYR A 61 1.62 5.20 -15.73
N ASP A 62 2.19 6.40 -15.68
CA ASP A 62 3.63 6.60 -15.54
C ASP A 62 4.01 6.61 -14.04
N ALA A 63 4.71 5.57 -13.60
CA ALA A 63 5.11 5.42 -12.21
C ALA A 63 6.11 6.50 -11.76
N GLU A 64 7.02 6.96 -12.62
CA GLU A 64 7.99 8.01 -12.28
C GLU A 64 7.27 9.36 -12.11
N GLU A 65 6.28 9.65 -12.97
CA GLU A 65 5.46 10.84 -12.86
C GLU A 65 4.58 10.80 -11.60
N ALA A 66 4.01 9.63 -11.28
CA ALA A 66 3.21 9.42 -10.07
C ALA A 66 4.01 9.65 -8.80
N ASP A 67 5.19 9.03 -8.69
CA ASP A 67 6.08 9.19 -7.55
C ASP A 67 6.58 10.63 -7.41
N LYS A 68 6.87 11.30 -8.52
CA LYS A 68 7.24 12.71 -8.50
C LYS A 68 6.10 13.59 -7.98
N LEU A 69 4.88 13.38 -8.44
CA LEU A 69 3.71 14.15 -8.03
C LEU A 69 3.45 13.98 -6.52
N VAL A 70 3.54 12.75 -6.01
CA VAL A 70 3.41 12.43 -4.59
C VAL A 70 4.52 13.10 -3.76
N SER A 71 5.76 13.04 -4.25
CA SER A 71 6.92 13.69 -3.61
C SER A 71 6.82 15.20 -3.59
N ASP A 72 6.38 15.82 -4.69
CA ASP A 72 6.19 17.28 -4.80
C ASP A 72 5.07 17.77 -3.83
N ALA A 73 4.10 16.91 -3.51
CA ALA A 73 3.09 17.16 -2.48
C ALA A 73 3.60 16.96 -1.04
N GLY A 74 4.84 16.50 -0.86
CA GLY A 74 5.51 16.35 0.44
C GLY A 74 5.36 14.98 1.08
N TYR A 75 4.87 13.97 0.35
CA TYR A 75 4.77 12.58 0.81
C TYR A 75 5.97 11.76 0.32
N LYS A 76 6.37 10.74 1.10
CA LYS A 76 7.46 9.82 0.73
C LYS A 76 6.95 8.50 0.14
N ASP A 77 5.65 8.39 0.06
CA ASP A 77 4.92 7.21 -0.35
C ASP A 77 5.07 6.98 -1.86
N THR A 78 4.88 5.74 -2.30
CA THR A 78 4.90 5.39 -3.73
C THR A 78 3.54 4.85 -4.15
N ILE A 79 3.18 5.10 -5.42
CA ILE A 79 2.02 4.48 -6.06
C ILE A 79 2.52 3.25 -6.81
N ASP A 80 2.08 2.07 -6.36
CA ASP A 80 2.59 0.80 -6.86
C ASP A 80 1.72 0.22 -7.97
N ASP A 81 0.40 0.48 -7.93
CA ASP A 81 -0.55 0.00 -8.94
C ASP A 81 -1.84 0.84 -8.93
N ILE A 82 -2.52 0.88 -10.07
CA ILE A 82 -3.81 1.55 -10.21
C ILE A 82 -4.74 0.65 -11.02
N GLU A 83 -5.93 0.41 -10.47
CA GLU A 83 -6.98 -0.37 -11.12
C GLU A 83 -8.25 0.47 -11.25
N THR A 84 -8.91 0.36 -12.40
CA THR A 84 -10.23 0.94 -12.63
C THR A 84 -11.29 -0.04 -12.12
N ALA A 85 -12.13 0.40 -11.19
CA ALA A 85 -13.26 -0.38 -10.68
C ALA A 85 -14.46 -0.23 -11.60
N LEU A 86 -14.99 -1.34 -12.13
CA LEU A 86 -16.08 -1.36 -13.10
C LEU A 86 -17.32 -2.05 -12.54
N ASP A 87 -18.48 -1.55 -12.92
CA ASP A 87 -19.77 -2.19 -12.62
C ASP A 87 -20.10 -3.34 -13.60
N SER A 88 -21.34 -3.88 -13.52
CA SER A 88 -21.83 -4.93 -14.41
C SER A 88 -21.99 -4.48 -15.87
N ASN A 89 -22.10 -3.19 -16.15
CA ASN A 89 -22.22 -2.60 -17.47
C ASN A 89 -20.88 -2.14 -18.04
N LYS A 90 -19.77 -2.38 -17.30
CA LYS A 90 -18.42 -1.85 -17.56
C LYS A 90 -18.33 -0.33 -17.45
N GLU A 91 -19.20 0.29 -16.67
CA GLU A 91 -19.08 1.70 -16.34
C GLU A 91 -18.11 1.88 -15.19
N THR A 92 -17.27 2.92 -15.25
CA THR A 92 -16.28 3.23 -14.23
C THR A 92 -16.96 3.75 -12.97
N LEU A 93 -16.80 3.04 -11.86
CA LEU A 93 -17.24 3.45 -10.53
C LEU A 93 -16.22 4.37 -9.84
N GLY A 94 -14.94 4.17 -10.14
CA GLY A 94 -13.82 4.88 -9.57
C GLY A 94 -12.52 4.10 -9.76
N TYR A 95 -11.54 4.38 -8.92
CA TYR A 95 -10.20 3.83 -9.01
C TYR A 95 -9.76 3.22 -7.68
N VAL A 96 -9.02 2.12 -7.77
CA VAL A 96 -8.27 1.56 -6.65
C VAL A 96 -6.80 1.92 -6.85
N ILE A 97 -6.23 2.64 -5.92
CA ILE A 97 -4.84 3.09 -5.96
C ILE A 97 -4.09 2.34 -4.86
N THR A 98 -3.16 1.49 -5.24
CA THR A 98 -2.30 0.77 -4.30
C THR A 98 -1.09 1.62 -3.97
N VAL A 99 -0.87 1.84 -2.68
CA VAL A 99 0.16 2.72 -2.14
C VAL A 99 1.04 1.96 -1.18
N THR A 100 2.35 2.22 -1.22
CA THR A 100 3.28 1.82 -0.17
C THR A 100 3.70 3.04 0.64
N ALA A 101 3.17 3.13 1.87
CA ALA A 101 3.58 4.13 2.86
C ALA A 101 4.91 3.74 3.48
N LYS A 102 5.94 4.59 3.31
CA LYS A 102 7.32 4.30 3.72
C LYS A 102 7.64 4.74 5.15
N ASP A 103 6.78 5.54 5.75
CA ASP A 103 6.98 6.14 7.09
C ASP A 103 6.31 5.34 8.22
N GLY A 104 6.02 4.04 8.04
CA GLY A 104 5.54 3.16 9.10
C GLY A 104 6.57 3.00 10.23
N SER A 105 6.12 2.59 11.42
CA SER A 105 6.98 2.52 12.62
C SER A 105 7.98 1.35 12.56
N GLN A 106 7.58 0.21 11.98
CA GLN A 106 8.42 -0.99 11.86
C GLN A 106 8.78 -1.30 10.40
N GLY A 107 8.38 -0.46 9.46
CA GLY A 107 8.65 -0.63 8.05
C GLY A 107 7.53 -0.08 7.16
N SER A 108 7.60 -0.39 5.88
CA SER A 108 6.61 0.05 4.93
C SER A 108 5.28 -0.69 5.11
N ILE A 109 4.18 0.01 4.83
CA ILE A 109 2.83 -0.54 4.87
C ILE A 109 2.26 -0.40 3.45
N THR A 110 1.82 -1.52 2.85
CA THR A 110 1.19 -1.50 1.52
C THR A 110 -0.31 -1.74 1.67
N PHE A 111 -1.10 -0.89 1.04
CA PHE A 111 -2.56 -0.95 1.09
C PHE A 111 -3.18 -0.33 -0.16
N SER A 112 -4.41 -0.73 -0.46
CA SER A 112 -5.19 -0.21 -1.59
C SER A 112 -6.25 0.76 -1.09
N VAL A 113 -6.34 1.93 -1.71
CA VAL A 113 -7.31 2.99 -1.41
C VAL A 113 -8.35 3.03 -2.52
N GLY A 114 -9.62 2.93 -2.18
CA GLY A 114 -10.71 3.08 -3.14
C GLY A 114 -11.18 4.53 -3.20
N ILE A 115 -11.22 5.13 -4.40
CA ILE A 115 -11.70 6.50 -4.62
C ILE A 115 -12.73 6.50 -5.74
N LYS A 116 -13.96 6.94 -5.46
CA LYS A 116 -15.03 7.08 -6.45
C LYS A 116 -14.75 8.20 -7.44
N ASN A 117 -15.42 8.17 -8.58
CA ASN A 117 -15.30 9.22 -9.60
C ASN A 117 -15.58 10.64 -9.08
N ASP A 118 -16.40 10.77 -8.03
CA ASP A 118 -16.73 12.06 -7.42
C ASP A 118 -15.70 12.55 -6.39
N GLY A 119 -14.62 11.77 -6.17
CA GLY A 119 -13.57 12.04 -5.20
C GLY A 119 -13.84 11.50 -3.78
N THR A 120 -14.94 10.77 -3.58
CA THR A 120 -15.21 10.14 -2.28
C THR A 120 -14.27 8.97 -2.05
N VAL A 121 -13.53 8.99 -0.95
CA VAL A 121 -12.70 7.87 -0.48
C VAL A 121 -13.62 6.81 0.12
N ASN A 122 -13.66 5.62 -0.46
CA ASN A 122 -14.43 4.49 0.07
C ASN A 122 -13.80 3.87 1.33
N GLY A 123 -12.52 4.11 1.54
CA GLY A 123 -11.70 3.52 2.59
C GLY A 123 -10.45 2.89 2.01
N TYR A 124 -9.77 2.10 2.84
CA TYR A 124 -8.59 1.35 2.42
C TYR A 124 -8.65 -0.12 2.85
N SER A 125 -7.81 -0.94 2.23
CA SER A 125 -7.58 -2.33 2.62
C SER A 125 -6.10 -2.66 2.59
N ILE A 126 -5.55 -3.12 3.73
CA ILE A 126 -4.12 -3.41 3.88
C ILE A 126 -3.81 -4.76 3.23
N THR A 127 -2.74 -4.80 2.44
CA THR A 127 -2.20 -6.02 1.81
C THR A 127 -0.90 -6.49 2.46
N SER A 128 -0.13 -5.56 3.05
CA SER A 128 1.11 -5.90 3.77
C SER A 128 1.38 -4.90 4.88
N ILE A 129 1.56 -5.43 6.09
CA ILE A 129 1.91 -4.65 7.28
C ILE A 129 2.80 -5.49 8.20
N SER A 130 3.81 -4.87 8.79
CA SER A 130 4.74 -5.52 9.73
C SER A 130 4.86 -4.75 11.05
N GLU A 131 3.80 -4.06 11.42
CA GLU A 131 3.73 -3.24 12.63
C GLU A 131 3.59 -4.10 13.91
N THR A 132 3.81 -3.49 15.05
CA THR A 132 3.71 -4.19 16.35
C THR A 132 2.26 -4.59 16.66
N PRO A 133 1.99 -5.89 16.97
CA PRO A 133 0.69 -6.36 17.40
C PRO A 133 0.15 -5.58 18.61
N GLY A 134 -1.14 -5.24 18.58
CA GLY A 134 -1.81 -4.45 19.64
C GLY A 134 -1.46 -2.96 19.65
N LEU A 135 -0.57 -2.51 18.76
CA LEU A 135 -0.20 -1.12 18.52
C LEU A 135 -0.48 -0.77 17.05
N GLY A 136 0.55 -0.69 16.21
CA GLY A 136 0.41 -0.31 14.80
C GLY A 136 -0.48 -1.24 13.99
N MET A 137 -0.54 -2.54 14.29
CA MET A 137 -1.47 -3.47 13.65
C MET A 137 -2.95 -3.13 13.88
N LYS A 138 -3.29 -2.26 14.83
CA LYS A 138 -4.66 -1.73 14.94
C LYS A 138 -5.12 -0.92 13.74
N ALA A 139 -4.22 -0.58 12.82
CA ALA A 139 -4.59 -0.02 11.52
C ALA A 139 -5.52 -0.96 10.71
N GLU A 140 -5.53 -2.27 11.00
CA GLU A 140 -6.45 -3.25 10.41
C GLU A 140 -7.78 -3.38 11.18
N GLU A 141 -7.91 -2.75 12.34
CA GLU A 141 -9.12 -2.84 13.17
C GLU A 141 -10.19 -1.82 12.73
N ALA A 142 -11.46 -2.22 12.87
CA ALA A 142 -12.61 -1.42 12.42
C ALA A 142 -12.67 -0.03 13.06
N ASP A 143 -12.26 0.11 14.31
CA ASP A 143 -12.26 1.37 15.03
C ASP A 143 -11.32 2.42 14.40
N PHE A 144 -10.31 1.97 13.65
CA PHE A 144 -9.39 2.88 12.96
C PHE A 144 -9.72 3.02 11.47
N TYR A 145 -9.81 1.91 10.71
CA TYR A 145 -9.96 2.02 9.25
C TYR A 145 -11.29 2.65 8.83
N LYS A 146 -12.37 2.48 9.60
CA LYS A 146 -13.67 3.09 9.29
C LYS A 146 -13.67 4.62 9.31
N GLN A 147 -12.71 5.22 9.97
CA GLN A 147 -12.59 6.68 9.97
C GLN A 147 -12.30 7.25 8.56
N PHE A 148 -11.75 6.43 7.68
CA PHE A 148 -11.44 6.79 6.28
C PHE A 148 -12.58 6.49 5.30
N GLU A 149 -13.61 5.74 5.75
CA GLU A 149 -14.66 5.27 4.87
C GLU A 149 -15.67 6.37 4.51
N ASN A 150 -16.04 6.44 3.22
CA ASN A 150 -17.06 7.34 2.69
C ASN A 150 -16.79 8.82 2.99
N LYS A 151 -15.52 9.22 2.94
CA LYS A 151 -15.07 10.59 3.17
C LYS A 151 -14.77 11.31 1.86
N LYS A 152 -15.30 12.53 1.70
CA LYS A 152 -14.98 13.40 0.58
C LYS A 152 -14.17 14.59 1.10
N VAL A 153 -12.86 14.41 1.08
CA VAL A 153 -11.89 15.34 1.66
C VAL A 153 -10.72 15.56 0.71
N ASP A 154 -10.06 16.70 0.82
CA ASP A 154 -8.84 16.97 0.05
C ASP A 154 -7.61 16.30 0.65
N LYS A 155 -7.63 16.05 1.95
CA LYS A 155 -6.61 15.33 2.70
C LYS A 155 -7.14 14.88 4.05
N PHE A 156 -6.48 13.91 4.67
CA PHE A 156 -6.69 13.51 6.06
C PHE A 156 -5.61 14.09 6.96
N ASP A 157 -6.01 14.63 8.11
CA ASP A 157 -5.12 15.10 9.17
C ASP A 157 -5.27 14.24 10.43
N VAL A 158 -4.14 13.78 10.99
CA VAL A 158 -4.14 12.91 12.19
C VAL A 158 -4.15 13.77 13.46
N VAL A 159 -5.17 13.56 14.29
CA VAL A 159 -5.34 14.22 15.59
C VAL A 159 -5.20 13.22 16.74
N LYS A 160 -4.88 13.72 17.95
CA LYS A 160 -4.79 12.89 19.16
C LYS A 160 -6.05 12.92 20.02
N ALA A 161 -6.99 13.75 19.66
CA ALA A 161 -8.29 13.88 20.31
C ALA A 161 -9.38 13.34 19.38
N THR A 162 -10.58 13.19 19.89
CA THR A 162 -11.74 12.83 19.07
C THR A 162 -11.91 13.80 17.89
N PRO A 163 -12.05 13.28 16.66
CA PRO A 163 -12.20 14.09 15.46
C PRO A 163 -13.37 15.09 15.58
N SER A 164 -13.15 16.32 15.16
CA SER A 164 -14.16 17.38 15.14
C SER A 164 -14.60 17.74 13.71
N LYS A 165 -13.87 17.26 12.72
CA LYS A 165 -14.11 17.46 11.29
C LYS A 165 -14.03 16.13 10.53
N ASP A 166 -14.59 16.13 9.33
CA ASP A 166 -14.61 14.93 8.47
C ASP A 166 -13.22 14.51 7.94
N ASP A 167 -12.28 15.44 7.88
CA ASP A 167 -10.90 15.24 7.45
C ASP A 167 -9.96 14.81 8.59
N GLU A 168 -10.43 14.82 9.84
CA GLU A 168 -9.64 14.44 11.00
C GLU A 168 -9.76 12.94 11.28
N ILE A 169 -8.61 12.30 11.57
CA ILE A 169 -8.49 10.88 11.94
C ILE A 169 -7.89 10.80 13.34
N GLU A 170 -8.59 10.16 14.27
CA GLU A 170 -8.06 9.90 15.61
C GLU A 170 -6.91 8.90 15.54
N ALA A 171 -5.76 9.30 16.08
CA ALA A 171 -4.58 8.45 16.09
C ALA A 171 -4.77 7.21 16.98
N ILE A 172 -4.25 6.08 16.55
CA ILE A 172 -4.12 4.88 17.38
C ILE A 172 -3.24 5.24 18.60
N THR A 173 -3.79 5.04 19.79
CA THR A 173 -3.05 5.30 21.03
C THR A 173 -1.76 4.49 21.07
N GLY A 174 -0.63 5.16 21.24
CA GLY A 174 0.69 4.54 21.22
C GLY A 174 1.28 4.27 19.82
N SER A 175 0.55 4.57 18.73
CA SER A 175 0.99 4.32 17.35
C SER A 175 0.72 5.51 16.42
N THR A 176 1.04 6.70 16.85
CA THR A 176 0.84 7.93 16.05
C THR A 176 1.66 7.91 14.76
N ILE A 177 2.82 7.26 14.73
CA ILE A 177 3.66 7.13 13.52
C ILE A 177 2.90 6.31 12.47
N THR A 178 2.41 5.12 12.84
CA THR A 178 1.61 4.27 11.96
C THR A 178 0.34 4.97 11.48
N SER A 179 -0.37 5.67 12.39
CA SER A 179 -1.58 6.43 12.04
C SER A 179 -1.28 7.50 10.98
N LYS A 180 -0.15 8.20 11.11
CA LYS A 180 0.30 9.19 10.12
C LYS A 180 0.71 8.55 8.80
N ALA A 181 1.38 7.40 8.83
CA ALA A 181 1.75 6.67 7.63
C ALA A 181 0.50 6.26 6.83
N MET A 182 -0.55 5.76 7.51
CA MET A 182 -1.82 5.42 6.86
C MET A 182 -2.50 6.66 6.25
N ALA A 183 -2.57 7.77 6.99
CA ALA A 183 -3.15 9.01 6.48
C ALA A 183 -2.34 9.59 5.31
N ASN A 184 -1.01 9.59 5.39
CA ASN A 184 -0.14 10.07 4.31
C ASN A 184 -0.31 9.24 3.03
N GLY A 185 -0.34 7.91 3.12
CA GLY A 185 -0.58 7.07 1.95
C GLY A 185 -1.97 7.28 1.34
N CYS A 186 -3.03 7.46 2.16
CA CYS A 186 -4.33 7.88 1.64
C CYS A 186 -4.26 9.26 0.96
N ASN A 187 -3.52 10.20 1.52
CA ASN A 187 -3.33 11.53 0.94
C ASN A 187 -2.53 11.48 -0.37
N ALA A 188 -1.53 10.59 -0.47
CA ALA A 188 -0.82 10.35 -1.72
C ALA A 188 -1.77 9.84 -2.82
N ALA A 189 -2.66 8.89 -2.50
CA ALA A 189 -3.69 8.40 -3.42
C ALA A 189 -4.67 9.52 -3.83
N ILE A 190 -5.17 10.32 -2.88
CA ILE A 190 -6.05 11.47 -3.15
C ILE A 190 -5.35 12.48 -4.05
N THR A 191 -4.08 12.81 -3.76
CA THR A 191 -3.28 13.75 -4.56
C THR A 191 -3.16 13.27 -6.01
N TYR A 192 -2.85 11.99 -6.20
CA TYR A 192 -2.77 11.43 -7.55
C TYR A 192 -4.12 11.45 -8.25
N PHE A 193 -5.19 11.02 -7.57
CA PHE A 193 -6.54 11.05 -8.11
C PHE A 193 -6.95 12.45 -8.59
N GLN A 194 -6.80 13.46 -7.75
CA GLN A 194 -7.19 14.84 -8.05
C GLN A 194 -6.43 15.42 -9.25
N ASN A 195 -5.15 15.07 -9.43
CA ASN A 195 -4.32 15.63 -10.48
C ASN A 195 -4.39 14.86 -11.80
N LYS A 196 -4.73 13.56 -11.78
CA LYS A 196 -4.60 12.68 -12.96
C LYS A 196 -5.88 11.95 -13.34
N LEU A 197 -6.74 11.63 -12.40
CA LEU A 197 -7.90 10.77 -12.63
C LEU A 197 -9.22 11.53 -12.54
N GLN A 198 -9.27 12.61 -11.77
CA GLN A 198 -10.46 13.42 -11.60
C GLN A 198 -10.83 14.14 -12.91
N GLY A 199 -11.97 13.78 -13.50
CA GLY A 199 -12.46 14.33 -14.78
C GLY A 199 -12.02 13.54 -16.01
N GLY A 200 -11.31 12.42 -15.87
CA GLY A 200 -10.86 11.57 -16.97
C GLY A 200 -11.86 10.48 -17.42
N ALA A 201 -13.05 10.45 -16.90
CA ALA A 201 -14.12 9.56 -17.37
C ALA A 201 -14.87 10.22 -18.58
N ASN A 202 -14.18 10.31 -19.73
CA ASN A 202 -14.80 10.59 -21.03
C ASN A 202 -14.46 9.46 -22.01
#